data_084a186e775aa7aa256030f7ee417fdb
#
_entry.id   084a186e775aa7aa256030f7ee417fdb
#
_cell.length_a   1.000
_cell.length_b   1.000
_cell.length_c   1.000
_cell.angle_alpha   90.00
_cell.angle_beta   90.00
_cell.angle_gamma   90.00
#
_symmetry.space_group_name_H-M   'P 1'
#
loop_
_entity.id
_entity.type
_entity.pdbx_description
1 polymer ?
#
loop_
_entity_poly.entity_id
_entity_poly.type
_entity_poly.pdbx_seq_one_letter_code
_entity_poly.pdbx_strand_id
1 'polypeptide(L)'
;AYRSVPSSNVTAQQVHPIRNVKIFPAVSFRKVDEKTYIYDFGQNMSGVTCIHVSGERGTEVRIKHGERLHPNGRLDLSNIDVYFRGDKEKDPFQTDILILSGEEDEFMPRFNYKGFRYVEVVADKPIELDQNSLIAYFMHSDVPAVGSLESSSPLIGKLLHAANHSYLSNLMGY
;
A
#
# COMPACT_ATOMS: atom_id res chain seq x y z
N ALA A 1 20.47 23.43 -12.49
CA ALA A 1 19.24 23.87 -13.16
C ALA A 1 19.13 23.17 -14.51
N TYR A 2 18.00 22.55 -14.81
CA TYR A 2 17.73 21.97 -16.13
C TYR A 2 17.61 23.09 -17.16
N ARG A 3 18.32 22.96 -18.26
CA ARG A 3 18.36 23.99 -19.35
C ARG A 3 17.50 23.59 -20.55
N SER A 4 16.94 22.37 -20.57
CA SER A 4 16.05 21.90 -21.64
C SER A 4 14.94 21.04 -21.06
N VAL A 5 13.79 21.05 -21.69
CA VAL A 5 12.67 20.16 -21.39
C VAL A 5 12.73 18.93 -22.29
N PRO A 6 12.28 17.74 -21.82
CA PRO A 6 12.31 16.51 -22.62
C PRO A 6 11.42 16.58 -23.87
N SER A 7 10.35 17.40 -23.82
CA SER A 7 9.42 17.61 -24.94
C SER A 7 8.87 19.04 -24.86
N SER A 8 8.71 19.67 -26.04
CA SER A 8 8.00 20.95 -26.18
C SER A 8 6.48 20.75 -26.31
N ASN A 9 6.02 19.54 -26.56
CA ASN A 9 4.61 19.22 -26.75
C ASN A 9 4.02 18.64 -25.48
N VAL A 10 3.05 19.34 -24.91
CA VAL A 10 2.22 18.85 -23.80
C VAL A 10 0.87 18.48 -24.38
N THR A 11 0.46 17.21 -24.23
CA THR A 11 -0.83 16.70 -24.68
C THR A 11 -1.67 16.24 -23.50
N ALA A 12 -2.99 16.26 -23.63
CA ALA A 12 -3.88 15.70 -22.63
C ALA A 12 -3.69 14.18 -22.51
N GLN A 13 -3.84 13.66 -21.29
CA GLN A 13 -3.83 12.21 -21.04
C GLN A 13 -5.00 11.56 -21.81
N GLN A 14 -4.71 10.49 -22.56
CA GLN A 14 -5.70 9.76 -23.37
C GLN A 14 -6.12 8.43 -22.73
N VAL A 15 -5.35 7.94 -21.75
CA VAL A 15 -5.66 6.71 -21.00
C VAL A 15 -6.44 7.04 -19.73
N HIS A 16 -7.20 6.06 -19.21
CA HIS A 16 -7.91 6.23 -17.96
C HIS A 16 -6.94 6.60 -16.82
N PRO A 17 -7.27 7.60 -15.99
CA PRO A 17 -6.40 8.02 -14.89
C PRO A 17 -6.29 6.94 -13.83
N ILE A 18 -5.11 6.81 -13.21
CA ILE A 18 -4.94 6.01 -12.01
C ILE A 18 -5.63 6.73 -10.85
N ARG A 19 -6.44 6.00 -10.09
CA ARG A 19 -7.19 6.54 -8.95
C ARG A 19 -7.22 5.57 -7.78
N ASN A 20 -7.52 6.09 -6.60
CA ASN A 20 -7.94 5.31 -5.44
C ASN A 20 -9.38 4.86 -5.68
N VAL A 21 -9.56 3.64 -6.18
CA VAL A 21 -10.88 3.16 -6.66
C VAL A 21 -11.71 2.56 -5.54
N LYS A 22 -11.07 1.96 -4.53
CA LYS A 22 -11.76 1.31 -3.41
C LYS A 22 -10.97 1.46 -2.12
N ILE A 23 -11.71 1.64 -1.02
CA ILE A 23 -11.17 1.73 0.33
C ILE A 23 -11.25 0.34 0.98
N PHE A 24 -10.18 -0.07 1.64
CA PHE A 24 -10.08 -1.29 2.42
C PHE A 24 -9.69 -0.95 3.87
N PRO A 25 -10.64 -1.04 4.83
CA PRO A 25 -10.29 -1.05 6.24
C PRO A 25 -9.54 -2.33 6.58
N ALA A 26 -8.70 -2.29 7.62
CA ALA A 26 -8.04 -3.49 8.11
C ALA A 26 -9.06 -4.50 8.64
N VAL A 27 -8.97 -5.75 8.19
CA VAL A 27 -9.83 -6.85 8.67
C VAL A 27 -9.32 -7.43 9.98
N SER A 28 -8.02 -7.28 10.26
CA SER A 28 -7.44 -7.57 11.56
C SER A 28 -6.28 -6.62 11.89
N PHE A 29 -6.06 -6.44 13.17
CA PHE A 29 -5.05 -5.58 13.76
C PHE A 29 -4.40 -6.29 14.94
N ARG A 30 -3.08 -6.16 15.10
CA ARG A 30 -2.34 -6.72 16.21
C ARG A 30 -1.23 -5.79 16.66
N LYS A 31 -1.30 -5.36 17.91
CA LYS A 31 -0.19 -4.71 18.61
C LYS A 31 0.83 -5.79 19.02
N VAL A 32 2.06 -5.69 18.52
CA VAL A 32 3.16 -6.60 18.85
C VAL A 32 3.85 -6.14 20.13
N ASP A 33 4.13 -4.86 20.19
CA ASP A 33 4.71 -4.14 21.35
C ASP A 33 4.32 -2.64 21.26
N GLU A 34 4.92 -1.80 22.10
CA GLU A 34 4.60 -0.35 22.16
C GLU A 34 5.02 0.43 20.90
N LYS A 35 5.77 -0.18 20.01
CA LYS A 35 6.36 0.45 18.82
C LYS A 35 6.01 -0.27 17.51
N THR A 36 5.38 -1.45 17.58
CA THR A 36 5.21 -2.33 16.43
C THR A 36 3.78 -2.83 16.32
N TYR A 37 3.19 -2.61 15.15
CA TYR A 37 1.80 -2.96 14.84
C TYR A 37 1.72 -3.67 13.50
N ILE A 38 0.82 -4.64 13.38
CA ILE A 38 0.55 -5.40 12.14
C ILE A 38 -0.91 -5.23 11.75
N TYR A 39 -1.14 -4.88 10.48
CA TYR A 39 -2.45 -4.78 9.86
C TYR A 39 -2.59 -5.82 8.75
N ASP A 40 -3.75 -6.49 8.67
CA ASP A 40 -4.16 -7.36 7.55
C ASP A 40 -5.35 -6.73 6.84
N PHE A 41 -5.27 -6.53 5.54
CA PHE A 41 -6.34 -5.99 4.70
C PHE A 41 -7.17 -7.09 4.01
N GLY A 42 -6.91 -8.37 4.32
CA GLY A 42 -7.71 -9.51 3.88
C GLY A 42 -7.38 -10.02 2.49
N GLN A 43 -6.84 -9.18 1.61
CA GLN A 43 -6.43 -9.58 0.25
C GLN A 43 -5.22 -8.78 -0.23
N ASN A 44 -4.45 -9.37 -1.14
CA ASN A 44 -3.33 -8.67 -1.79
C ASN A 44 -3.87 -7.64 -2.79
N MET A 45 -3.25 -6.47 -2.85
CA MET A 45 -3.65 -5.37 -3.74
C MET A 45 -2.47 -4.49 -4.12
N SER A 46 -2.62 -3.73 -5.18
CA SER A 46 -1.78 -2.56 -5.46
C SER A 46 -2.42 -1.30 -4.88
N GLY A 47 -1.63 -0.44 -4.26
CA GLY A 47 -2.22 0.77 -3.70
C GLY A 47 -1.33 1.53 -2.74
N VAL A 48 -1.96 2.36 -1.94
CA VAL A 48 -1.34 3.18 -0.89
C VAL A 48 -2.09 3.01 0.41
N THR A 49 -1.42 3.35 1.51
CA THR A 49 -2.08 3.45 2.82
C THR A 49 -2.11 4.89 3.29
N CYS A 50 -3.16 5.25 4.02
CA CYS A 50 -3.26 6.48 4.79
C CYS A 50 -3.16 6.13 6.27
N ILE A 51 -2.22 6.74 6.99
CA ILE A 51 -2.06 6.57 8.43
C ILE A 51 -2.46 7.87 9.14
N HIS A 52 -3.20 7.71 10.26
CA HIS A 52 -3.44 8.75 11.26
C HIS A 52 -2.71 8.35 12.52
N VAL A 53 -1.82 9.20 13.01
CA VAL A 53 -0.95 8.87 14.13
C VAL A 53 -0.57 10.12 14.91
N SER A 54 -0.52 9.99 16.23
CA SER A 54 0.04 11.01 17.13
C SER A 54 1.20 10.44 17.91
N GLY A 55 2.18 11.26 18.22
CA GLY A 55 3.35 10.87 18.99
C GLY A 55 4.31 12.02 19.24
N GLU A 56 5.39 11.74 19.93
CA GLU A 56 6.42 12.74 20.23
C GLU A 56 7.04 13.28 18.94
N ARG A 57 7.24 14.60 18.88
CA ARG A 57 7.88 15.25 17.74
C ARG A 57 9.24 14.62 17.41
N GLY A 58 9.45 14.35 16.11
CA GLY A 58 10.68 13.75 15.60
C GLY A 58 10.71 12.23 15.70
N THR A 59 9.63 11.57 16.17
CA THR A 59 9.51 10.10 16.12
C THR A 59 9.52 9.66 14.66
N GLU A 60 10.37 8.69 14.32
CA GLU A 60 10.39 8.06 13.01
C GLU A 60 9.44 6.87 12.99
N VAL A 61 8.47 6.89 12.07
CA VAL A 61 7.51 5.82 11.83
C VAL A 61 7.76 5.22 10.46
N ARG A 62 8.07 3.93 10.40
CA ARG A 62 8.26 3.15 9.18
C ARG A 62 7.02 2.32 8.89
N ILE A 63 6.42 2.52 7.73
CA ILE A 63 5.21 1.85 7.26
C ILE A 63 5.64 0.88 6.16
N LYS A 64 5.83 -0.39 6.51
CA LYS A 64 6.36 -1.44 5.64
C LYS A 64 5.22 -2.26 5.05
N HIS A 65 5.21 -2.42 3.75
CA HIS A 65 4.16 -3.11 3.00
C HIS A 65 4.66 -4.45 2.47
N GLY A 66 3.86 -5.50 2.58
CA GLY A 66 4.23 -6.82 2.07
C GLY A 66 3.05 -7.77 1.92
N GLU A 67 3.32 -8.92 1.32
CA GLU A 67 2.30 -9.89 0.91
C GLU A 67 2.18 -11.07 1.86
N ARG A 68 3.16 -11.27 2.74
CA ARG A 68 3.25 -12.46 3.60
C ARG A 68 3.69 -12.10 5.02
N LEU A 69 3.40 -13.02 5.93
CA LEU A 69 3.91 -12.99 7.30
C LEU A 69 4.79 -14.20 7.57
N HIS A 70 5.81 -14.01 8.40
CA HIS A 70 6.54 -15.10 9.04
C HIS A 70 5.64 -15.87 10.05
N PRO A 71 6.01 -17.10 10.45
CA PRO A 71 5.26 -17.85 11.48
C PRO A 71 5.10 -17.10 12.82
N ASN A 72 6.01 -16.18 13.16
CA ASN A 72 5.90 -15.32 14.34
C ASN A 72 4.95 -14.13 14.14
N GLY A 73 4.36 -14.00 12.93
CA GLY A 73 3.42 -12.96 12.56
C GLY A 73 4.05 -11.59 12.24
N ARG A 74 5.38 -11.48 12.07
CA ARG A 74 6.05 -10.29 11.53
C ARG A 74 6.02 -10.30 10.02
N LEU A 75 6.14 -9.13 9.41
CA LEU A 75 6.12 -9.00 7.95
C LEU A 75 7.30 -9.74 7.30
N ASP A 76 7.01 -10.55 6.28
CA ASP A 76 8.00 -11.27 5.47
C ASP A 76 8.12 -10.60 4.09
N LEU A 77 9.25 -9.96 3.85
CA LEU A 77 9.60 -9.30 2.58
C LEU A 77 10.55 -10.17 1.72
N SER A 78 10.90 -11.37 2.15
CA SER A 78 11.93 -12.20 1.49
C SER A 78 11.59 -12.55 0.04
N ASN A 79 10.29 -12.59 -0.33
CA ASN A 79 9.84 -12.86 -1.70
C ASN A 79 10.06 -11.69 -2.67
N ILE A 80 10.18 -10.46 -2.17
CA ILE A 80 10.32 -9.25 -2.99
C ILE A 80 11.67 -8.58 -2.83
N ASP A 81 12.30 -8.68 -1.66
CA ASP A 81 13.61 -8.09 -1.35
C ASP A 81 14.73 -8.54 -2.30
N VAL A 82 14.63 -9.73 -2.88
CA VAL A 82 15.60 -10.28 -3.83
C VAL A 82 15.69 -9.47 -5.13
N TYR A 83 14.65 -8.74 -5.47
CA TYR A 83 14.59 -7.91 -6.67
C TYR A 83 15.08 -6.48 -6.43
N PHE A 84 15.18 -6.05 -5.18
CA PHE A 84 15.62 -4.71 -4.83
C PHE A 84 17.15 -4.60 -4.93
N ARG A 85 17.64 -3.55 -5.59
CA ARG A 85 19.07 -3.29 -5.83
C ARG A 85 19.59 -2.02 -5.15
N GLY A 86 18.70 -1.30 -4.44
CA GLY A 86 19.05 -0.07 -3.72
C GLY A 86 19.64 -0.32 -2.33
N ASP A 87 19.93 0.79 -1.64
CA ASP A 87 20.37 0.78 -0.25
C ASP A 87 19.17 0.60 0.68
N LYS A 88 19.08 -0.57 1.34
CA LYS A 88 17.96 -0.92 2.21
C LYS A 88 17.83 -0.05 3.47
N GLU A 89 18.89 0.64 3.85
CA GLU A 89 18.86 1.54 5.02
C GLU A 89 18.40 2.94 4.66
N LYS A 90 18.87 3.47 3.53
CA LYS A 90 18.57 4.84 3.07
C LYS A 90 17.29 4.95 2.26
N ASP A 91 17.01 3.92 1.47
CA ASP A 91 15.81 3.85 0.61
C ASP A 91 15.20 2.45 0.72
N PRO A 92 14.54 2.14 1.84
CA PRO A 92 14.01 0.81 2.09
C PRO A 92 12.86 0.50 1.13
N PHE A 93 12.96 -0.65 0.46
CA PHE A 93 11.95 -1.11 -0.49
C PHE A 93 10.60 -1.35 0.20
N GLN A 94 9.49 -1.03 -0.50
CA GLN A 94 8.12 -1.20 -0.01
C GLN A 94 7.83 -0.50 1.34
N THR A 95 8.58 0.56 1.66
CA THR A 95 8.49 1.25 2.95
C THR A 95 8.29 2.74 2.76
N ASP A 96 7.35 3.32 3.47
CA ASP A 96 7.24 4.77 3.65
C ASP A 96 7.81 5.15 5.01
N ILE A 97 8.39 6.33 5.10
CA ILE A 97 8.96 6.88 6.33
C ILE A 97 8.27 8.20 6.64
N LEU A 98 7.72 8.31 7.84
CA LEU A 98 7.07 9.51 8.36
C LEU A 98 7.82 9.97 9.62
N ILE A 99 8.13 11.26 9.68
CA ILE A 99 8.66 11.90 10.89
C ILE A 99 7.53 12.71 11.52
N LEU A 100 7.15 12.36 12.73
CA LEU A 100 6.01 12.98 13.42
C LEU A 100 6.27 14.45 13.74
N SER A 101 5.23 15.27 13.58
CA SER A 101 5.24 16.69 13.92
C SER A 101 5.17 16.96 15.42
N GLY A 102 4.65 16.01 16.20
CA GLY A 102 4.30 16.15 17.61
C GLY A 102 2.84 16.52 17.87
N GLU A 103 2.05 16.59 16.81
CA GLU A 103 0.60 16.79 16.82
C GLU A 103 -0.07 15.54 16.24
N GLU A 104 -1.30 15.66 15.75
CA GLU A 104 -1.96 14.62 14.96
C GLU A 104 -1.45 14.71 13.52
N ASP A 105 -0.81 13.65 13.04
CA ASP A 105 -0.28 13.54 11.70
C ASP A 105 -1.16 12.64 10.84
N GLU A 106 -1.47 13.09 9.61
CA GLU A 106 -2.06 12.29 8.55
C GLU A 106 -1.06 12.17 7.41
N PHE A 107 -0.78 10.93 6.97
CA PHE A 107 0.14 10.71 5.86
C PHE A 107 -0.37 9.67 4.88
N MET A 108 -0.38 10.05 3.60
CA MET A 108 -0.59 9.17 2.45
C MET A 108 0.43 9.51 1.35
N PRO A 109 1.21 8.55 0.82
CA PRO A 109 2.18 8.84 -0.23
C PRO A 109 1.48 9.29 -1.53
N ARG A 110 2.08 10.26 -2.25
CA ARG A 110 1.49 10.86 -3.47
C ARG A 110 2.15 10.39 -4.76
N PHE A 111 3.37 9.84 -4.69
CA PHE A 111 4.22 9.62 -5.88
C PHE A 111 4.65 8.16 -6.03
N ASN A 112 4.14 7.28 -5.20
CA ASN A 112 4.42 5.85 -5.28
C ASN A 112 3.17 5.04 -4.94
N TYR A 113 3.21 3.75 -5.26
CA TYR A 113 2.26 2.74 -4.78
C TYR A 113 3.03 1.46 -4.46
N LYS A 114 2.38 0.53 -3.79
CA LYS A 114 2.98 -0.72 -3.33
C LYS A 114 2.06 -1.90 -3.58
N GLY A 115 2.63 -3.11 -3.65
CA GLY A 115 1.88 -4.37 -3.65
C GLY A 115 1.89 -4.94 -2.22
N PHE A 116 0.71 -5.16 -1.62
CA PHE A 116 0.62 -5.64 -0.24
C PHE A 116 -0.74 -6.23 0.11
N ARG A 117 -0.72 -7.09 1.12
CA ARG A 117 -1.86 -7.48 1.93
C ARG A 117 -1.67 -7.05 3.38
N TYR A 118 -0.43 -7.12 3.86
CA TYR A 118 -0.07 -6.81 5.24
C TYR A 118 0.76 -5.53 5.31
N VAL A 119 0.57 -4.81 6.41
CA VAL A 119 1.42 -3.65 6.71
C VAL A 119 1.95 -3.79 8.13
N GLU A 120 3.26 -3.65 8.27
CA GLU A 120 3.94 -3.55 9.56
C GLU A 120 4.33 -2.10 9.79
N VAL A 121 3.79 -1.49 10.84
CA VAL A 121 4.16 -0.15 11.29
C VAL A 121 5.15 -0.29 12.44
N VAL A 122 6.32 0.32 12.31
CA VAL A 122 7.39 0.31 13.33
C VAL A 122 7.82 1.73 13.62
N ALA A 123 7.78 2.13 14.89
CA ALA A 123 8.28 3.43 15.34
C ALA A 123 9.58 3.28 16.17
N ASP A 124 10.41 4.31 16.20
CA ASP A 124 11.60 4.35 17.05
C ASP A 124 11.29 4.69 18.52
N LYS A 125 10.12 5.34 18.75
CA LYS A 125 9.56 5.64 20.07
C LYS A 125 8.15 5.03 20.21
N PRO A 126 7.63 4.86 21.45
CA PRO A 126 6.26 4.41 21.65
C PRO A 126 5.25 5.31 20.95
N ILE A 127 4.26 4.70 20.28
CA ILE A 127 3.10 5.36 19.67
C ILE A 127 1.85 4.56 19.99
N GLU A 128 0.68 5.19 19.84
CA GLU A 128 -0.61 4.50 19.98
C GLU A 128 -1.32 4.45 18.64
N LEU A 129 -1.62 3.23 18.19
CA LEU A 129 -2.41 2.96 16.99
C LEU A 129 -3.51 1.97 17.32
N ASP A 130 -4.63 2.09 16.62
CA ASP A 130 -5.74 1.14 16.63
C ASP A 130 -6.01 0.57 15.22
N GLN A 131 -7.07 -0.23 15.08
CA GLN A 131 -7.45 -0.83 13.82
C GLN A 131 -7.83 0.20 12.74
N ASN A 132 -8.31 1.38 13.14
CA ASN A 132 -8.76 2.44 12.24
C ASN A 132 -7.65 3.45 11.89
N SER A 133 -6.53 3.40 12.59
CA SER A 133 -5.40 4.30 12.38
C SER A 133 -4.73 4.12 11.02
N LEU A 134 -4.96 2.98 10.32
CA LEU A 134 -4.41 2.72 8.99
C LEU A 134 -5.49 2.20 8.04
N ILE A 135 -5.64 2.88 6.92
CA ILE A 135 -6.62 2.55 5.87
C ILE A 135 -5.87 2.32 4.55
N ALA A 136 -6.22 1.26 3.82
CA ALA A 136 -5.67 1.00 2.50
C ALA A 136 -6.60 1.48 1.38
N TYR A 137 -6.00 1.98 0.31
CA TYR A 137 -6.67 2.40 -0.91
C TYR A 137 -6.18 1.56 -2.08
N PHE A 138 -7.09 0.81 -2.70
CA PHE A 138 -6.80 0.06 -3.91
C PHE A 138 -6.68 1.03 -5.09
N MET A 139 -5.54 0.99 -5.76
CA MET A 139 -5.23 1.86 -6.90
C MET A 139 -5.13 1.06 -8.19
N HIS A 140 -5.74 1.57 -9.25
CA HIS A 140 -5.54 1.13 -10.62
C HIS A 140 -6.09 2.18 -11.60
N SER A 141 -5.86 1.99 -12.91
CA SER A 141 -6.53 2.78 -13.93
C SER A 141 -8.04 2.62 -13.81
N ASP A 142 -8.77 3.74 -13.70
CA ASP A 142 -10.22 3.79 -13.42
C ASP A 142 -11.00 3.43 -14.70
N VAL A 143 -10.96 2.15 -15.06
CA VAL A 143 -11.65 1.60 -16.22
C VAL A 143 -13.04 1.09 -15.84
N PRO A 144 -14.06 1.28 -16.71
CA PRO A 144 -15.39 0.74 -16.46
C PRO A 144 -15.42 -0.78 -16.57
N ALA A 145 -16.18 -1.44 -15.71
CA ALA A 145 -16.51 -2.85 -15.89
C ALA A 145 -17.56 -2.97 -17.02
N VAL A 146 -17.19 -3.66 -18.11
CA VAL A 146 -18.03 -3.77 -19.32
C VAL A 146 -18.64 -5.17 -19.52
N GLY A 147 -18.38 -6.11 -18.61
CA GLY A 147 -18.91 -7.47 -18.67
C GLY A 147 -19.03 -8.13 -17.32
N SER A 148 -19.87 -9.14 -17.24
CA SER A 148 -20.03 -10.01 -16.08
C SER A 148 -20.17 -11.46 -16.52
N LEU A 149 -19.76 -12.39 -15.67
CA LEU A 149 -19.94 -13.82 -15.84
C LEU A 149 -20.57 -14.39 -14.57
N GLU A 150 -21.67 -15.10 -14.72
CA GLU A 150 -22.30 -15.87 -13.68
C GLU A 150 -22.15 -17.36 -13.94
N SER A 151 -21.95 -18.15 -12.90
CA SER A 151 -21.79 -19.60 -13.00
C SER A 151 -22.43 -20.28 -11.78
N SER A 152 -23.07 -21.42 -12.02
CA SER A 152 -23.55 -22.30 -10.94
C SER A 152 -22.40 -22.96 -10.15
N SER A 153 -21.17 -22.94 -10.67
CA SER A 153 -19.98 -23.42 -9.98
C SER A 153 -19.35 -22.32 -9.12
N PRO A 154 -19.33 -22.44 -7.79
CA PRO A 154 -18.67 -21.47 -6.92
C PRO A 154 -17.16 -21.30 -7.21
N LEU A 155 -16.51 -22.34 -7.72
CA LEU A 155 -15.08 -22.29 -8.07
C LEU A 155 -14.83 -21.33 -9.23
N ILE A 156 -15.68 -21.35 -10.27
CA ILE A 156 -15.54 -20.43 -11.42
C ILE A 156 -15.71 -18.98 -10.96
N GLY A 157 -16.69 -18.71 -10.08
CA GLY A 157 -16.87 -17.37 -9.50
C GLY A 157 -15.63 -16.88 -8.73
N LYS A 158 -15.05 -17.75 -7.90
CA LYS A 158 -13.80 -17.42 -7.17
C LYS A 158 -12.62 -17.17 -8.10
N LEU A 159 -12.45 -18.00 -9.13
CA LEU A 159 -11.38 -17.84 -10.12
C LEU A 159 -11.53 -16.52 -10.90
N LEU A 160 -12.74 -16.20 -11.34
CA LEU A 160 -13.01 -14.93 -12.03
C LEU A 160 -12.70 -13.72 -11.14
N HIS A 161 -13.17 -13.77 -9.88
CA HIS A 161 -12.87 -12.70 -8.92
C HIS A 161 -11.36 -12.52 -8.71
N ALA A 162 -10.62 -13.62 -8.50
CA ALA A 162 -9.18 -13.58 -8.30
C ALA A 162 -8.44 -13.06 -9.56
N ALA A 163 -8.85 -13.51 -10.76
CA ALA A 163 -8.28 -13.06 -12.02
C ALA A 163 -8.51 -11.56 -12.25
N ASN A 164 -9.74 -11.08 -12.05
CA ASN A 164 -10.06 -9.66 -12.20
C ASN A 164 -9.30 -8.81 -11.19
N HIS A 165 -9.22 -9.24 -9.94
CA HIS A 165 -8.48 -8.51 -8.92
C HIS A 165 -6.99 -8.43 -9.22
N SER A 166 -6.39 -9.54 -9.67
CA SER A 166 -4.99 -9.59 -10.11
C SER A 166 -4.76 -8.69 -11.33
N TYR A 167 -5.67 -8.74 -12.32
CA TYR A 167 -5.59 -7.88 -13.50
C TYR A 167 -5.61 -6.40 -13.12
N LEU A 168 -6.59 -5.98 -12.31
CA LEU A 168 -6.71 -4.59 -11.87
C LEU A 168 -5.51 -4.14 -11.02
N SER A 169 -4.95 -5.02 -10.20
CA SER A 169 -3.74 -4.73 -9.40
C SER A 169 -2.50 -4.45 -10.27
N ASN A 170 -2.51 -4.87 -11.54
CA ASN A 170 -1.43 -4.62 -12.49
C ASN A 170 -1.77 -3.53 -13.54
N LEU A 171 -3.00 -3.01 -13.52
CA LEU A 171 -3.46 -2.04 -14.51
C LEU A 171 -3.10 -0.61 -14.06
N MET A 172 -1.85 -0.21 -14.31
CA MET A 172 -1.28 1.06 -13.88
C MET A 172 -0.84 1.92 -15.09
N GLY A 173 -1.83 2.50 -15.80
CA GLY A 173 -1.55 3.49 -16.86
C GLY A 173 -1.26 2.92 -18.24
N TYR A 174 -1.77 1.72 -18.55
CA TYR A 174 -1.69 1.09 -19.87
C TYR A 174 -2.94 1.36 -20.68
#